data_dcab0ae7b241510d3d9e6d8af29c238e
#
_entry.id   dcab0ae7b241510d3d9e6d8af29c238e
#
_cell.length_a   1.000
_cell.length_b   1.000
_cell.length_c   1.000
_cell.angle_alpha   90.00
_cell.angle_beta   90.00
_cell.angle_gamma   90.00
#
_symmetry.space_group_name_H-M   'P 1'
#
loop_
_entity.id
_entity.type
_entity.pdbx_description
1 polymer ?
#
loop_
_entity_poly.entity_id
_entity_poly.type
_entity_poly.pdbx_seq_one_letter_code
_entity_poly.pdbx_strand_id
1 'polypeptide(L)'
;MEFSEDGRSFTAQVSNARTPVMSVRGRSDRFDCERISDPAESADGLPVPEVVQIENDGFDLYALMSLPENFDPSHKYPVVMQLYGGPGTPYVRDRWRDRDASDDWCYRNGIIYIVCDPRSSGENGREGMDQAFRQMTVSELGDYAAWAEWLRSLPYVNGSRIGVKGFSFGGTTTAMLVLRYPQYFRCGIAGGGVYDWTLYDSHYTERFMDTPQANPEGYAAASVIDWIPKVFSLHSISSYLPLPGALRLTHGTGDDNVHYQNTLLLMDALQKAGYQFEVMLYPDGMHGYRGYQGAHDREAETEFWTKWLLK
;
A
#
# COMPACT_ATOMS: atom_id res chain seq x y z
N MET A 1 26.07 6.27 -6.64
CA MET A 1 26.97 6.96 -7.58
C MET A 1 28.23 7.32 -6.83
N GLU A 2 29.40 6.98 -7.39
CA GLU A 2 30.71 7.24 -6.78
C GLU A 2 31.54 8.04 -7.78
N PHE A 3 32.14 9.13 -7.34
CA PHE A 3 33.00 9.97 -8.17
C PHE A 3 34.50 9.61 -7.98
N SER A 4 35.28 9.79 -9.04
CA SER A 4 36.74 9.77 -8.94
C SER A 4 37.23 10.90 -8.03
N GLU A 5 38.46 10.80 -7.49
CA GLU A 5 39.03 11.82 -6.60
C GLU A 5 39.09 13.22 -7.24
N ASP A 6 39.29 13.28 -8.56
CA ASP A 6 39.32 14.53 -9.32
C ASP A 6 37.92 15.01 -9.79
N GLY A 7 36.87 14.27 -9.45
CA GLY A 7 35.49 14.57 -9.81
C GLY A 7 35.13 14.50 -11.29
N ARG A 8 36.07 14.02 -12.16
CA ARG A 8 35.91 14.03 -13.62
C ARG A 8 35.16 12.82 -14.18
N SER A 9 35.11 11.75 -13.42
CA SER A 9 34.37 10.53 -13.80
C SER A 9 33.56 10.01 -12.64
N PHE A 10 32.59 9.19 -12.94
CA PHE A 10 31.77 8.52 -11.92
C PHE A 10 31.43 7.09 -12.33
N THR A 11 31.14 6.27 -11.35
CA THR A 11 30.43 5.00 -11.51
C THR A 11 29.07 5.07 -10.84
N ALA A 12 28.07 4.45 -11.45
CA ALA A 12 26.72 4.40 -10.90
C ALA A 12 26.05 3.06 -11.18
N GLN A 13 25.14 2.68 -10.31
CA GLN A 13 24.17 1.65 -10.60
C GLN A 13 22.93 2.31 -11.17
N VAL A 14 22.44 1.79 -12.28
CA VAL A 14 21.23 2.26 -12.98
C VAL A 14 20.31 1.10 -13.27
N SER A 15 19.04 1.39 -13.23
CA SER A 15 17.97 0.46 -13.61
C SER A 15 16.74 1.25 -14.03
N ASN A 16 15.80 0.59 -14.66
CA ASN A 16 14.41 1.06 -14.79
C ASN A 16 13.46 -0.11 -14.55
N ALA A 17 12.17 0.11 -14.65
CA ALA A 17 11.17 -0.94 -14.38
C ALA A 17 11.30 -2.17 -15.30
N ARG A 18 11.98 -2.02 -16.45
CA ARG A 18 12.16 -3.08 -17.48
C ARG A 18 13.58 -3.63 -17.56
N THR A 19 14.54 -2.96 -16.94
CA THR A 19 15.97 -3.31 -17.02
C THR A 19 16.53 -3.53 -15.63
N PRO A 20 17.03 -4.73 -15.31
CA PRO A 20 17.70 -5.01 -14.05
C PRO A 20 18.86 -4.05 -13.77
N VAL A 21 19.30 -4.04 -12.52
CA VAL A 21 20.41 -3.19 -12.10
C VAL A 21 21.67 -3.54 -12.87
N MET A 22 22.30 -2.54 -13.45
CA MET A 22 23.59 -2.65 -14.12
C MET A 22 24.51 -1.51 -13.68
N SER A 23 25.82 -1.70 -13.82
CA SER A 23 26.80 -0.66 -13.52
C SER A 23 27.18 0.09 -14.79
N VAL A 24 27.29 1.40 -14.66
CA VAL A 24 27.74 2.29 -15.73
C VAL A 24 28.90 3.14 -15.24
N ARG A 25 29.77 3.56 -16.17
CA ARG A 25 30.79 4.56 -15.95
C ARG A 25 30.52 5.75 -16.87
N GLY A 26 30.64 6.94 -16.37
CA GLY A 26 30.48 8.17 -17.14
C GLY A 26 31.46 9.23 -16.75
N ARG A 27 31.47 10.31 -17.52
CA ARG A 27 32.23 11.50 -17.23
C ARG A 27 31.31 12.61 -16.75
N SER A 28 31.78 13.39 -15.76
CA SER A 28 31.00 14.48 -15.18
C SER A 28 30.81 15.68 -16.10
N ASP A 29 31.66 15.81 -17.15
CA ASP A 29 31.64 16.87 -18.15
C ASP A 29 30.82 16.51 -19.41
N ARG A 30 30.23 15.31 -19.47
CA ARG A 30 29.46 14.79 -20.60
C ARG A 30 28.28 13.96 -20.07
N PHE A 31 27.21 13.92 -20.85
CA PHE A 31 26.04 13.02 -20.56
C PHE A 31 26.17 11.67 -21.27
N ASP A 32 27.39 11.19 -21.49
CA ASP A 32 27.63 9.86 -22.04
C ASP A 32 28.06 8.90 -20.94
N CYS A 33 27.42 7.73 -20.90
CA CYS A 33 27.76 6.65 -19.99
C CYS A 33 28.00 5.36 -20.79
N GLU A 34 29.06 4.66 -20.46
CA GLU A 34 29.31 3.31 -20.95
C GLU A 34 28.85 2.28 -19.92
N ARG A 35 28.24 1.20 -20.37
CA ARG A 35 27.95 0.06 -19.54
C ARG A 35 29.22 -0.70 -19.21
N ILE A 36 29.47 -0.97 -17.93
CA ILE A 36 30.64 -1.69 -17.43
C ILE A 36 30.31 -3.05 -16.79
N SER A 37 29.04 -3.34 -16.59
CA SER A 37 28.57 -4.68 -16.25
C SER A 37 27.33 -5.03 -17.05
N ASP A 38 27.09 -6.31 -17.27
CA ASP A 38 25.79 -6.76 -17.76
C ASP A 38 24.72 -6.50 -16.70
N PRO A 39 23.44 -6.33 -17.12
CA PRO A 39 22.33 -6.32 -16.18
C PRO A 39 22.39 -7.59 -15.33
N ALA A 40 22.08 -7.46 -14.04
CA ALA A 40 21.87 -8.63 -13.20
C ALA A 40 20.88 -9.58 -13.92
N GLU A 41 21.13 -10.88 -13.88
CA GLU A 41 20.16 -11.84 -14.44
C GLU A 41 18.82 -11.55 -13.79
N SER A 42 17.81 -11.22 -14.62
CA SER A 42 16.46 -11.11 -14.12
C SER A 42 16.04 -12.47 -13.58
N ALA A 43 15.41 -12.53 -12.44
CA ALA A 43 14.81 -13.75 -11.95
C ALA A 43 13.82 -14.25 -13.03
N ASP A 44 14.31 -15.15 -13.80
CA ASP A 44 13.72 -16.04 -14.78
C ASP A 44 12.30 -15.71 -15.29
N GLY A 45 12.23 -14.97 -16.42
CA GLY A 45 11.04 -15.00 -17.27
C GLY A 45 9.76 -14.42 -16.68
N LEU A 46 9.81 -13.78 -15.51
CA LEU A 46 8.66 -13.13 -14.91
C LEU A 46 8.30 -11.87 -15.70
N PRO A 47 7.03 -11.66 -16.06
CA PRO A 47 6.63 -10.47 -16.80
C PRO A 47 6.90 -9.22 -16.00
N VAL A 48 7.34 -8.19 -16.69
CA VAL A 48 7.54 -6.85 -16.13
C VAL A 48 6.18 -6.25 -15.83
N PRO A 49 5.95 -5.64 -14.63
CA PRO A 49 4.72 -4.94 -14.35
C PRO A 49 4.46 -3.83 -15.38
N GLU A 50 3.20 -3.66 -15.77
CA GLU A 50 2.80 -2.55 -16.62
C GLU A 50 2.57 -1.30 -15.77
N VAL A 51 3.08 -0.16 -16.25
CA VAL A 51 2.71 1.14 -15.68
C VAL A 51 1.35 1.51 -16.21
N VAL A 52 0.40 1.73 -15.32
CA VAL A 52 -0.95 2.22 -15.65
C VAL A 52 -1.18 3.56 -14.99
N GLN A 53 -2.01 4.39 -15.63
CA GLN A 53 -2.33 5.74 -15.18
C GLN A 53 -3.84 5.96 -15.25
N ILE A 54 -4.36 6.64 -14.23
CA ILE A 54 -5.73 7.20 -14.24
C ILE A 54 -5.66 8.64 -13.79
N GLU A 55 -6.74 9.39 -14.01
CA GLU A 55 -6.91 10.73 -13.45
C GLU A 55 -7.99 10.71 -12.37
N ASN A 56 -7.77 11.43 -11.29
CA ASN A 56 -8.78 11.69 -10.26
C ASN A 56 -8.65 13.11 -9.72
N ASP A 57 -9.73 13.88 -9.76
CA ASP A 57 -9.78 15.28 -9.29
C ASP A 57 -8.67 16.19 -9.87
N GLY A 58 -8.27 15.97 -11.13
CA GLY A 58 -7.24 16.74 -11.81
C GLY A 58 -5.80 16.32 -11.49
N PHE A 59 -5.61 15.21 -10.79
CA PHE A 59 -4.29 14.61 -10.50
C PHE A 59 -4.07 13.32 -11.26
N ASP A 60 -2.89 13.18 -11.84
CA ASP A 60 -2.46 11.91 -12.41
C ASP A 60 -2.07 10.94 -11.33
N LEU A 61 -2.66 9.75 -11.34
CA LEU A 61 -2.35 8.66 -10.42
C LEU A 61 -1.69 7.51 -11.18
N TYR A 62 -0.62 6.95 -10.61
CA TYR A 62 0.16 5.89 -11.24
C TYR A 62 0.09 4.60 -10.46
N ALA A 63 0.14 3.47 -11.18
CA ALA A 63 0.24 2.14 -10.58
C ALA A 63 1.14 1.22 -11.42
N LEU A 64 1.66 0.18 -10.75
CA LEU A 64 2.34 -0.95 -11.39
C LEU A 64 1.42 -2.16 -11.31
N MET A 65 0.99 -2.70 -12.45
CA MET A 65 0.08 -3.83 -12.53
C MET A 65 0.78 -5.07 -13.09
N SER A 66 0.72 -6.17 -12.35
CA SER A 66 1.18 -7.50 -12.77
C SER A 66 -0.03 -8.38 -13.07
N LEU A 67 -0.13 -8.87 -14.30
CA LEU A 67 -1.13 -9.86 -14.69
C LEU A 67 -0.69 -11.26 -14.27
N PRO A 68 -1.63 -12.19 -13.97
CA PRO A 68 -1.28 -13.53 -13.53
C PRO A 68 -0.65 -14.38 -14.64
N GLU A 69 -0.01 -15.48 -14.25
CA GLU A 69 0.51 -16.48 -15.18
C GLU A 69 -0.62 -17.00 -16.08
N ASN A 70 -0.33 -17.18 -17.35
CA ASN A 70 -1.30 -17.65 -18.35
C ASN A 70 -2.57 -16.76 -18.42
N PHE A 71 -2.41 -15.45 -18.31
CA PHE A 71 -3.51 -14.50 -18.38
C PHE A 71 -4.35 -14.69 -19.66
N ASP A 72 -5.66 -14.80 -19.46
CA ASP A 72 -6.66 -14.89 -20.53
C ASP A 72 -7.71 -13.77 -20.32
N PRO A 73 -7.81 -12.78 -21.21
CA PRO A 73 -8.74 -11.65 -21.04
C PRO A 73 -10.22 -12.05 -21.06
N SER A 74 -10.55 -13.29 -21.40
CA SER A 74 -11.92 -13.81 -21.34
C SER A 74 -12.34 -14.27 -19.93
N HIS A 75 -11.39 -14.44 -19.02
CA HIS A 75 -11.62 -14.81 -17.62
C HIS A 75 -11.67 -13.59 -16.71
N LYS A 76 -12.31 -13.75 -15.54
CA LYS A 76 -12.35 -12.72 -14.51
C LYS A 76 -11.47 -13.08 -13.33
N TYR A 77 -10.51 -12.24 -13.03
CA TYR A 77 -9.51 -12.43 -11.99
C TYR A 77 -9.80 -11.59 -10.74
N PRO A 78 -9.57 -12.12 -9.54
CA PRO A 78 -9.49 -11.32 -8.33
C PRO A 78 -8.27 -10.40 -8.37
N VAL A 79 -8.27 -9.39 -7.51
CA VAL A 79 -7.19 -8.39 -7.42
C VAL A 79 -6.68 -8.29 -6.00
N VAL A 80 -5.37 -8.18 -5.83
CA VAL A 80 -4.72 -7.69 -4.61
C VAL A 80 -4.10 -6.33 -4.91
N MET A 81 -4.58 -5.29 -4.22
CA MET A 81 -4.05 -3.95 -4.29
C MET A 81 -3.09 -3.72 -3.11
N GLN A 82 -1.83 -3.48 -3.40
CA GLN A 82 -0.86 -3.03 -2.41
C GLN A 82 -0.76 -1.52 -2.44
N LEU A 83 -0.68 -0.93 -1.25
CA LEU A 83 -0.59 0.51 -1.09
C LEU A 83 0.27 0.92 0.11
N TYR A 84 0.63 2.21 0.13
CA TYR A 84 1.18 2.87 1.30
C TYR A 84 0.39 4.14 1.62
N GLY A 85 0.45 5.16 0.78
CA GLY A 85 -0.33 6.38 0.89
C GLY A 85 0.28 7.48 1.76
N GLY A 86 1.46 7.25 2.33
CA GLY A 86 2.15 8.28 3.11
C GLY A 86 2.67 9.42 2.21
N PRO A 87 2.48 10.70 2.59
CA PRO A 87 2.90 11.83 1.78
C PRO A 87 4.39 11.78 1.42
N GLY A 88 4.71 12.04 0.15
CA GLY A 88 6.09 12.03 -0.37
C GLY A 88 6.76 10.67 -0.39
N THR A 89 6.00 9.58 -0.32
CA THR A 89 6.54 8.21 -0.25
C THR A 89 5.97 7.34 -1.38
N PRO A 90 6.44 7.51 -2.64
CA PRO A 90 5.95 6.74 -3.76
C PRO A 90 6.38 5.28 -3.69
N TYR A 91 5.46 4.38 -4.01
CA TYR A 91 5.72 2.96 -4.24
C TYR A 91 5.90 2.66 -5.74
N VAL A 92 5.24 3.42 -6.59
CA VAL A 92 5.40 3.35 -8.05
C VAL A 92 6.67 4.14 -8.43
N ARG A 93 7.67 3.46 -8.96
CA ARG A 93 8.96 4.07 -9.35
C ARG A 93 9.49 3.40 -10.60
N ASP A 94 10.08 4.19 -11.50
CA ASP A 94 10.79 3.66 -12.67
C ASP A 94 12.17 3.11 -12.26
N ARG A 95 12.15 1.99 -11.54
CA ARG A 95 13.34 1.23 -11.16
C ARG A 95 13.07 -0.26 -11.18
N TRP A 96 14.11 -1.05 -11.37
CA TRP A 96 14.01 -2.48 -11.21
C TRP A 96 13.57 -2.86 -9.80
N ARG A 97 12.57 -3.71 -9.72
CA ARG A 97 12.15 -4.35 -8.48
C ARG A 97 12.14 -5.84 -8.71
N ASP A 98 12.81 -6.56 -7.84
CA ASP A 98 12.52 -7.98 -7.72
C ASP A 98 11.06 -8.13 -7.25
N ARG A 99 10.36 -9.12 -7.78
CA ARG A 99 9.03 -9.43 -7.28
C ARG A 99 9.11 -9.76 -5.80
N ASP A 100 8.26 -9.14 -5.01
CA ASP A 100 8.09 -9.58 -3.64
C ASP A 100 7.31 -10.92 -3.63
N ALA A 101 7.36 -11.60 -2.48
CA ALA A 101 6.72 -12.93 -2.35
C ALA A 101 5.20 -12.88 -2.57
N SER A 102 4.56 -11.74 -2.32
CA SER A 102 3.12 -11.57 -2.53
C SER A 102 2.78 -11.42 -4.00
N ASP A 103 3.55 -10.62 -4.76
CA ASP A 103 3.40 -10.49 -6.22
C ASP A 103 3.65 -11.83 -6.91
N ASP A 104 4.73 -12.57 -6.56
CA ASP A 104 5.01 -13.88 -7.13
C ASP A 104 3.91 -14.90 -6.81
N TRP A 105 3.41 -14.90 -5.57
CA TRP A 105 2.31 -15.78 -5.20
C TRP A 105 1.02 -15.45 -5.95
N CYS A 106 0.66 -14.16 -6.07
CA CYS A 106 -0.51 -13.71 -6.83
C CYS A 106 -0.41 -14.12 -8.30
N TYR A 107 0.75 -13.90 -8.92
CA TYR A 107 1.04 -14.29 -10.30
C TYR A 107 0.76 -15.77 -10.55
N ARG A 108 1.26 -16.67 -9.67
CA ARG A 108 1.09 -18.12 -9.79
C ARG A 108 -0.31 -18.62 -9.45
N ASN A 109 -1.10 -17.84 -8.74
CA ASN A 109 -2.41 -18.25 -8.24
C ASN A 109 -3.59 -17.56 -8.94
N GLY A 110 -3.36 -16.95 -10.12
CA GLY A 110 -4.44 -16.37 -10.91
C GLY A 110 -5.02 -15.10 -10.29
N ILE A 111 -4.20 -14.26 -9.66
CA ILE A 111 -4.60 -13.00 -9.04
C ILE A 111 -3.85 -11.85 -9.72
N ILE A 112 -4.54 -10.80 -10.11
CA ILE A 112 -3.91 -9.55 -10.54
C ILE A 112 -3.31 -8.87 -9.32
N TYR A 113 -2.03 -8.50 -9.40
CA TYR A 113 -1.38 -7.73 -8.34
C TYR A 113 -1.12 -6.31 -8.83
N ILE A 114 -1.55 -5.31 -8.06
CA ILE A 114 -1.38 -3.92 -8.42
C ILE A 114 -0.85 -3.11 -7.23
N VAL A 115 0.18 -2.31 -7.49
CA VAL A 115 0.74 -1.36 -6.51
C VAL A 115 0.31 0.02 -6.94
N CYS A 116 -0.47 0.71 -6.11
CA CYS A 116 -1.04 2.01 -6.46
C CYS A 116 -0.49 3.11 -5.56
N ASP A 117 -0.30 4.29 -6.14
CA ASP A 117 0.03 5.51 -5.40
C ASP A 117 -1.13 6.54 -5.48
N PRO A 118 -1.37 7.31 -4.41
CA PRO A 118 -2.30 8.42 -4.39
C PRO A 118 -1.60 9.72 -4.84
N ARG A 119 -2.36 10.79 -5.02
CA ARG A 119 -1.87 12.12 -5.43
C ARG A 119 -0.76 12.68 -4.57
N SER A 120 -0.75 12.35 -3.27
CA SER A 120 0.19 12.89 -2.29
C SER A 120 1.52 12.13 -2.22
N SER A 121 1.71 11.04 -2.96
CA SER A 121 2.91 10.19 -2.90
C SER A 121 4.17 10.87 -3.43
N GLY A 122 4.05 11.89 -4.30
CA GLY A 122 5.17 12.71 -4.75
C GLY A 122 5.22 12.95 -6.26
N GLU A 123 4.60 12.11 -7.08
CA GLU A 123 4.59 12.22 -8.54
C GLU A 123 3.92 13.52 -9.02
N ASN A 124 2.93 14.00 -8.29
CA ASN A 124 2.26 15.29 -8.56
C ASN A 124 2.96 16.50 -7.91
N GLY A 125 4.23 16.30 -7.49
CA GLY A 125 5.04 17.36 -6.89
C GLY A 125 4.41 17.93 -5.61
N ARG A 126 4.67 19.22 -5.38
CA ARG A 126 4.18 19.90 -4.18
C ARG A 126 2.65 20.03 -4.14
N GLU A 127 2.02 20.26 -5.28
CA GLU A 127 0.57 20.45 -5.36
C GLU A 127 -0.19 19.20 -4.89
N GLY A 128 0.26 18.01 -5.30
CA GLY A 128 -0.28 16.75 -4.82
C GLY A 128 0.01 16.50 -3.35
N MET A 129 1.25 16.77 -2.89
CA MET A 129 1.63 16.58 -1.49
C MET A 129 0.88 17.51 -0.53
N ASP A 130 0.63 18.75 -0.93
CA ASP A 130 -0.10 19.73 -0.13
C ASP A 130 -1.56 19.32 0.12
N GLN A 131 -2.12 18.36 -0.68
CA GLN A 131 -3.46 17.80 -0.44
C GLN A 131 -3.55 16.98 0.85
N ALA A 132 -2.45 16.44 1.33
CA ALA A 132 -2.40 15.72 2.61
C ALA A 132 -2.31 16.66 3.83
N PHE A 133 -1.97 17.94 3.63
CA PHE A 133 -1.76 18.86 4.75
C PHE A 133 -3.04 19.05 5.56
N ARG A 134 -2.95 18.80 6.87
CA ARG A 134 -4.03 18.83 7.88
C ARG A 134 -5.15 17.79 7.67
N GLN A 135 -5.01 16.87 6.70
CA GLN A 135 -6.03 15.87 6.35
C GLN A 135 -5.43 14.58 5.77
N MET A 136 -4.32 14.11 6.34
CA MET A 136 -3.74 12.82 5.95
C MET A 136 -4.81 11.72 5.88
N THR A 137 -4.71 10.81 4.92
CA THR A 137 -5.66 9.74 4.61
C THR A 137 -7.00 10.18 4.02
N VAL A 138 -7.31 11.46 3.91
CA VAL A 138 -8.63 11.89 3.39
C VAL A 138 -8.66 11.87 1.86
N SER A 139 -7.77 12.61 1.19
CA SER A 139 -7.67 12.61 -0.27
C SER A 139 -7.17 11.28 -0.82
N GLU A 140 -6.24 10.65 -0.11
CA GLU A 140 -5.66 9.36 -0.46
C GLU A 140 -6.71 8.25 -0.55
N LEU A 141 -7.70 8.24 0.36
CA LEU A 141 -8.80 7.27 0.30
C LEU A 141 -9.64 7.43 -0.96
N GLY A 142 -9.89 8.67 -1.40
CA GLY A 142 -10.59 8.96 -2.65
C GLY A 142 -9.84 8.42 -3.86
N ASP A 143 -8.52 8.60 -3.89
CA ASP A 143 -7.68 8.10 -4.97
C ASP A 143 -7.66 6.56 -5.04
N TYR A 144 -7.56 5.89 -3.90
CA TYR A 144 -7.63 4.42 -3.87
C TYR A 144 -9.03 3.88 -4.22
N ALA A 145 -10.08 4.62 -3.90
CA ALA A 145 -11.43 4.29 -4.35
C ALA A 145 -11.55 4.44 -5.88
N ALA A 146 -10.95 5.50 -6.47
CA ALA A 146 -10.89 5.68 -7.92
C ALA A 146 -10.12 4.54 -8.60
N TRP A 147 -9.01 4.07 -8.04
CA TRP A 147 -8.31 2.88 -8.52
C TRP A 147 -9.19 1.63 -8.48
N ALA A 148 -9.95 1.43 -7.39
CA ALA A 148 -10.85 0.28 -7.30
C ALA A 148 -12.01 0.37 -8.31
N GLU A 149 -12.52 1.56 -8.58
CA GLU A 149 -13.55 1.79 -9.60
C GLU A 149 -13.01 1.52 -11.00
N TRP A 150 -11.81 2.02 -11.32
CA TRP A 150 -11.14 1.73 -12.58
C TRP A 150 -10.90 0.23 -12.77
N LEU A 151 -10.40 -0.48 -11.76
CA LEU A 151 -10.22 -1.93 -11.80
C LEU A 151 -11.54 -2.64 -12.12
N ARG A 152 -12.65 -2.23 -11.51
CA ARG A 152 -13.98 -2.82 -11.75
C ARG A 152 -14.51 -2.56 -13.16
N SER A 153 -14.01 -1.54 -13.87
CA SER A 153 -14.36 -1.26 -15.26
C SER A 153 -13.67 -2.21 -16.25
N LEU A 154 -12.58 -2.88 -15.84
CA LEU A 154 -11.84 -3.80 -16.69
C LEU A 154 -12.61 -5.11 -16.89
N PRO A 155 -12.78 -5.60 -18.15
CA PRO A 155 -13.62 -6.75 -18.43
C PRO A 155 -13.13 -8.05 -17.79
N TYR A 156 -11.82 -8.14 -17.54
CA TYR A 156 -11.16 -9.29 -16.93
C TYR A 156 -10.99 -9.19 -15.42
N VAL A 157 -11.54 -8.19 -14.77
CA VAL A 157 -11.52 -8.06 -13.30
C VAL A 157 -12.81 -8.58 -12.68
N ASN A 158 -12.67 -9.38 -11.63
CA ASN A 158 -13.78 -9.71 -10.74
C ASN A 158 -13.97 -8.60 -9.70
N GLY A 159 -14.77 -7.59 -10.01
CA GLY A 159 -14.98 -6.43 -9.17
C GLY A 159 -15.59 -6.68 -7.79
N SER A 160 -16.04 -7.91 -7.50
CA SER A 160 -16.49 -8.32 -6.16
C SER A 160 -15.38 -8.99 -5.33
N ARG A 161 -14.18 -9.16 -5.90
CA ARG A 161 -13.03 -9.84 -5.30
C ARG A 161 -11.76 -8.99 -5.37
N ILE A 162 -11.83 -7.76 -4.83
CA ILE A 162 -10.69 -6.86 -4.66
C ILE A 162 -10.29 -6.89 -3.19
N GLY A 163 -9.07 -7.35 -2.92
CA GLY A 163 -8.40 -7.27 -1.63
C GLY A 163 -7.42 -6.10 -1.61
N VAL A 164 -7.13 -5.58 -0.42
CA VAL A 164 -6.18 -4.48 -0.23
C VAL A 164 -5.21 -4.77 0.90
N LYS A 165 -3.94 -4.37 0.76
CA LYS A 165 -2.94 -4.56 1.81
C LYS A 165 -2.01 -3.36 1.92
N GLY A 166 -1.56 -3.12 3.14
CA GLY A 166 -0.54 -2.13 3.43
C GLY A 166 0.03 -2.27 4.83
N PHE A 167 1.19 -1.68 5.02
CA PHE A 167 1.92 -1.71 6.28
C PHE A 167 2.22 -0.28 6.75
N SER A 168 2.29 -0.05 8.08
CA SER A 168 2.55 1.28 8.63
C SER A 168 1.44 2.27 8.24
N PHE A 169 1.74 3.39 7.60
CA PHE A 169 0.73 4.28 7.01
C PHE A 169 -0.23 3.50 6.09
N GLY A 170 0.30 2.54 5.32
CA GLY A 170 -0.51 1.66 4.48
C GLY A 170 -1.46 0.76 5.28
N GLY A 171 -1.11 0.39 6.51
CA GLY A 171 -2.00 -0.31 7.43
C GLY A 171 -3.18 0.55 7.85
N THR A 172 -2.94 1.82 8.18
CA THR A 172 -3.98 2.83 8.44
C THR A 172 -4.93 2.96 7.24
N THR A 173 -4.36 3.20 6.07
CA THR A 173 -5.11 3.37 4.81
C THR A 173 -5.93 2.13 4.47
N THR A 174 -5.34 0.92 4.61
CA THR A 174 -6.03 -0.35 4.38
C THR A 174 -7.24 -0.53 5.31
N ALA A 175 -7.07 -0.30 6.62
CA ALA A 175 -8.17 -0.40 7.58
C ALA A 175 -9.29 0.58 7.24
N MET A 176 -8.96 1.84 6.90
CA MET A 176 -9.93 2.83 6.47
C MET A 176 -10.69 2.40 5.21
N LEU A 177 -10.00 1.88 4.20
CA LEU A 177 -10.61 1.45 2.94
C LEU A 177 -11.59 0.29 3.16
N VAL A 178 -11.21 -0.74 3.91
CA VAL A 178 -12.07 -1.89 4.19
C VAL A 178 -13.32 -1.47 4.96
N LEU A 179 -13.19 -0.56 5.92
CA LEU A 179 -14.30 -0.12 6.77
C LEU A 179 -15.22 0.89 6.07
N ARG A 180 -14.67 1.80 5.26
CA ARG A 180 -15.43 2.92 4.67
C ARG A 180 -15.91 2.67 3.24
N TYR A 181 -15.27 1.77 2.51
CA TYR A 181 -15.55 1.49 1.10
C TYR A 181 -15.85 -0.01 0.85
N PRO A 182 -16.79 -0.62 1.63
CA PRO A 182 -17.12 -2.05 1.50
C PRO A 182 -17.70 -2.43 0.14
N GLN A 183 -18.17 -1.44 -0.63
CA GLN A 183 -18.62 -1.64 -2.01
C GLN A 183 -17.47 -1.97 -2.97
N TYR A 184 -16.24 -1.62 -2.62
CA TYR A 184 -15.05 -1.85 -3.45
C TYR A 184 -14.19 -2.98 -2.90
N PHE A 185 -13.97 -3.03 -1.58
CA PHE A 185 -12.99 -3.93 -0.97
C PHE A 185 -13.65 -5.09 -0.24
N ARG A 186 -13.40 -6.28 -0.75
CA ARG A 186 -13.88 -7.54 -0.17
C ARG A 186 -13.18 -7.87 1.15
N CYS A 187 -11.87 -7.58 1.23
CA CYS A 187 -11.04 -7.89 2.39
C CYS A 187 -9.77 -7.05 2.40
N GLY A 188 -9.08 -7.00 3.55
CA GLY A 188 -7.80 -6.32 3.65
C GLY A 188 -6.90 -6.82 4.76
N ILE A 189 -5.58 -6.62 4.58
CA ILE A 189 -4.54 -6.90 5.56
C ILE A 189 -3.88 -5.59 5.96
N ALA A 190 -4.10 -5.16 7.21
CA ALA A 190 -3.58 -3.92 7.77
C ALA A 190 -2.48 -4.24 8.80
N GLY A 191 -1.23 -4.02 8.41
CA GLY A 191 -0.07 -4.30 9.25
C GLY A 191 0.50 -3.04 9.91
N GLY A 192 0.82 -3.09 11.22
CA GLY A 192 1.57 -2.05 11.93
C GLY A 192 1.04 -0.62 11.78
N GLY A 193 -0.28 -0.46 11.65
CA GLY A 193 -0.92 0.81 11.30
C GLY A 193 -1.04 1.79 12.47
N VAL A 194 -1.00 3.10 12.15
CA VAL A 194 -1.35 4.19 13.05
C VAL A 194 -2.87 4.38 12.98
N TYR A 195 -3.60 3.92 13.97
CA TYR A 195 -5.07 3.97 13.94
C TYR A 195 -5.65 5.17 14.67
N ASP A 196 -4.80 5.88 15.44
CA ASP A 196 -5.04 7.18 16.04
C ASP A 196 -3.75 8.00 15.95
N TRP A 197 -3.76 9.08 15.19
CA TRP A 197 -2.56 9.91 14.96
C TRP A 197 -2.07 10.65 16.20
N THR A 198 -2.86 10.75 17.25
CA THR A 198 -2.39 11.29 18.54
C THR A 198 -1.43 10.34 19.27
N LEU A 199 -1.33 9.08 18.83
CA LEU A 199 -0.45 8.04 19.36
C LEU A 199 0.83 7.86 18.54
N TYR A 200 1.06 8.69 17.53
CA TYR A 200 2.28 8.65 16.74
C TYR A 200 3.19 9.83 17.07
N ASP A 201 4.47 9.77 16.66
CA ASP A 201 5.42 10.81 17.02
C ASP A 201 5.03 12.18 16.45
N SER A 202 5.30 13.24 17.22
CA SER A 202 4.95 14.61 16.86
C SER A 202 5.78 15.14 15.70
N HIS A 203 7.03 14.68 15.53
CA HIS A 203 7.90 15.15 14.46
C HIS A 203 7.32 14.84 13.07
N TYR A 204 6.80 13.64 12.88
CA TYR A 204 6.11 13.25 11.63
C TYR A 204 4.69 13.82 11.58
N THR A 205 3.91 13.56 12.64
CA THR A 205 2.47 13.83 12.60
C THR A 205 2.18 15.33 12.50
N GLU A 206 2.77 16.15 13.35
CA GLU A 206 2.51 17.59 13.37
C GLU A 206 3.06 18.32 12.14
N ARG A 207 4.06 17.74 11.48
CA ARG A 207 4.56 18.26 10.20
C ARG A 207 3.49 18.26 9.11
N PHE A 208 2.61 17.26 9.10
CA PHE A 208 1.55 17.11 8.10
C PHE A 208 0.17 17.51 8.63
N MET A 209 -0.08 17.36 9.93
CA MET A 209 -1.40 17.53 10.53
C MET A 209 -1.53 18.77 11.39
N ASP A 210 -0.41 19.52 11.64
CA ASP A 210 -0.38 20.52 12.70
C ASP A 210 -0.60 19.86 14.08
N THR A 211 -0.73 20.62 15.17
CA THR A 211 -1.00 20.05 16.48
C THR A 211 -2.45 19.55 16.62
N PRO A 212 -2.73 18.56 17.47
CA PRO A 212 -4.10 18.11 17.72
C PRO A 212 -5.05 19.22 18.18
N GLN A 213 -4.53 20.21 18.91
CA GLN A 213 -5.30 21.37 19.37
C GLN A 213 -5.62 22.36 18.25
N ALA A 214 -4.72 22.50 17.27
CA ALA A 214 -4.92 23.39 16.13
C ALA A 214 -5.73 22.75 15.00
N ASN A 215 -5.81 21.41 14.96
CA ASN A 215 -6.50 20.65 13.91
C ASN A 215 -7.31 19.45 14.43
N PRO A 216 -8.19 19.62 15.42
CA PRO A 216 -8.94 18.48 15.99
C PRO A 216 -9.81 17.74 14.97
N GLU A 217 -10.37 18.47 14.00
CA GLU A 217 -11.22 17.88 12.95
C GLU A 217 -10.41 17.01 11.98
N GLY A 218 -9.21 17.43 11.61
CA GLY A 218 -8.32 16.65 10.75
C GLY A 218 -7.87 15.35 11.44
N TYR A 219 -7.51 15.42 12.72
CA TYR A 219 -7.16 14.22 13.50
C TYR A 219 -8.35 13.25 13.59
N ALA A 220 -9.55 13.74 13.87
CA ALA A 220 -10.76 12.92 13.91
C ALA A 220 -11.13 12.32 12.54
N ALA A 221 -10.86 13.03 11.43
CA ALA A 221 -11.09 12.54 10.09
C ALA A 221 -10.06 11.46 9.68
N ALA A 222 -8.84 11.56 10.17
CA ALA A 222 -7.73 10.64 9.91
C ALA A 222 -7.69 9.43 10.86
N SER A 223 -8.46 9.44 11.96
CA SER A 223 -8.51 8.36 12.95
C SER A 223 -9.40 7.22 12.46
N VAL A 224 -8.83 6.02 12.35
CA VAL A 224 -9.61 4.79 12.04
C VAL A 224 -10.61 4.50 13.16
N ILE A 225 -10.19 4.69 14.42
CA ILE A 225 -10.97 4.39 15.61
C ILE A 225 -12.24 5.25 15.66
N ASP A 226 -12.15 6.55 15.34
CA ASP A 226 -13.27 7.48 15.36
C ASP A 226 -14.31 7.21 14.24
N TRP A 227 -13.92 6.49 13.21
CA TRP A 227 -14.81 6.08 12.13
C TRP A 227 -15.65 4.84 12.46
N ILE A 228 -15.18 3.97 13.35
CA ILE A 228 -15.90 2.71 13.66
C ILE A 228 -17.33 2.96 14.14
N PRO A 229 -17.61 3.82 15.14
CA PRO A 229 -19.00 4.07 15.55
C PRO A 229 -19.86 4.62 14.41
N LYS A 230 -19.29 5.47 13.53
CA LYS A 230 -20.02 6.06 12.40
C LYS A 230 -20.40 5.00 11.37
N VAL A 231 -19.48 4.12 10.99
CA VAL A 231 -19.71 3.03 10.04
C VAL A 231 -20.81 2.11 10.55
N PHE A 232 -20.75 1.66 11.78
CA PHE A 232 -21.70 0.68 12.32
C PHE A 232 -23.05 1.28 12.71
N SER A 233 -23.12 2.56 13.07
CA SER A 233 -24.40 3.25 13.25
C SER A 233 -25.18 3.37 11.94
N LEU A 234 -24.51 3.61 10.82
CA LEU A 234 -25.15 3.65 9.49
C LEU A 234 -25.73 2.29 9.09
N HIS A 235 -25.04 1.18 9.40
CA HIS A 235 -25.57 -0.16 9.15
C HIS A 235 -26.80 -0.51 10.00
N SER A 236 -26.88 -0.01 11.22
CA SER A 236 -28.07 -0.19 12.06
C SER A 236 -29.30 0.56 11.54
N ILE A 237 -29.12 1.61 10.75
CA ILE A 237 -30.18 2.43 10.16
C ILE A 237 -30.60 1.91 8.78
N SER A 238 -29.70 1.28 8.03
CA SER A 238 -29.97 0.81 6.67
C SER A 238 -29.36 -0.57 6.40
N SER A 239 -30.21 -1.59 6.31
CA SER A 239 -29.83 -2.94 5.89
C SER A 239 -29.39 -3.05 4.41
N TYR A 240 -29.47 -1.94 3.65
CA TYR A 240 -29.06 -1.90 2.24
C TYR A 240 -27.58 -1.53 2.05
N LEU A 241 -26.90 -1.05 3.10
CA LEU A 241 -25.47 -0.75 3.01
C LEU A 241 -24.68 -2.07 3.12
N PRO A 242 -23.67 -2.28 2.27
CA PRO A 242 -22.83 -3.47 2.38
C PRO A 242 -22.07 -3.45 3.72
N LEU A 243 -22.00 -4.61 4.38
CA LEU A 243 -21.16 -4.76 5.58
C LEU A 243 -19.69 -4.59 5.21
N PRO A 244 -18.86 -4.03 6.13
CA PRO A 244 -17.43 -3.97 5.91
C PRO A 244 -16.84 -5.32 5.52
N GLY A 245 -15.80 -5.30 4.66
CA GLY A 245 -15.08 -6.48 4.22
C GLY A 245 -14.34 -7.18 5.35
N ALA A 246 -13.78 -8.35 5.10
CA ALA A 246 -12.97 -9.04 6.10
C ALA A 246 -11.67 -8.27 6.36
N LEU A 247 -11.29 -8.09 7.62
CA LEU A 247 -10.08 -7.39 8.04
C LEU A 247 -9.17 -8.32 8.83
N ARG A 248 -7.90 -8.37 8.44
CA ARG A 248 -6.82 -8.96 9.21
C ARG A 248 -5.87 -7.87 9.68
N LEU A 249 -5.59 -7.86 10.98
CA LEU A 249 -4.62 -6.97 11.62
C LEU A 249 -3.34 -7.74 11.91
N THR A 250 -2.18 -7.15 11.66
CA THR A 250 -0.89 -7.70 12.08
C THR A 250 -0.07 -6.65 12.81
N HIS A 251 0.69 -7.03 13.86
CA HIS A 251 1.55 -6.10 14.59
C HIS A 251 2.67 -6.83 15.33
N GLY A 252 3.85 -6.22 15.38
CA GLY A 252 4.94 -6.63 16.26
C GLY A 252 4.75 -6.04 17.66
N THR A 253 4.82 -6.85 18.71
CA THR A 253 4.61 -6.34 20.09
C THR A 253 5.77 -5.51 20.62
N GLY A 254 6.96 -5.59 19.98
CA GLY A 254 8.14 -4.79 20.27
C GLY A 254 8.32 -3.60 19.31
N ASP A 255 7.29 -3.26 18.50
CA ASP A 255 7.35 -2.17 17.53
C ASP A 255 7.57 -0.83 18.25
N ASP A 256 8.75 -0.25 18.03
CA ASP A 256 9.21 1.02 18.64
C ASP A 256 8.96 2.24 17.74
N ASN A 257 8.46 2.01 16.52
CA ASN A 257 8.04 3.07 15.59
C ASN A 257 6.54 3.35 15.74
N VAL A 258 5.69 2.39 15.41
CA VAL A 258 4.25 2.46 15.65
C VAL A 258 3.91 1.59 16.85
N HIS A 259 3.67 2.20 18.00
CA HIS A 259 3.41 1.46 19.22
C HIS A 259 2.20 0.53 19.06
N TYR A 260 2.37 -0.71 19.50
CA TYR A 260 1.36 -1.76 19.49
C TYR A 260 0.01 -1.34 20.13
N GLN A 261 0.01 -0.32 20.99
CA GLN A 261 -1.19 0.29 21.55
C GLN A 261 -2.22 0.69 20.47
N ASN A 262 -1.76 1.13 19.29
CA ASN A 262 -2.65 1.44 18.17
C ASN A 262 -3.55 0.25 17.80
N THR A 263 -2.95 -0.94 17.65
CA THR A 263 -3.71 -2.15 17.33
C THR A 263 -4.62 -2.58 18.47
N LEU A 264 -4.20 -2.47 19.73
CA LEU A 264 -5.06 -2.80 20.88
C LEU A 264 -6.32 -1.93 20.94
N LEU A 265 -6.19 -0.63 20.72
CA LEU A 265 -7.33 0.29 20.73
C LEU A 265 -8.26 0.07 19.55
N LEU A 266 -7.72 -0.23 18.36
CA LEU A 266 -8.53 -0.60 17.21
C LEU A 266 -9.30 -1.91 17.47
N MET A 267 -8.66 -2.92 18.04
CA MET A 267 -9.30 -4.20 18.39
C MET A 267 -10.46 -3.98 19.38
N ASP A 268 -10.25 -3.19 20.42
CA ASP A 268 -11.29 -2.84 21.40
C ASP A 268 -12.49 -2.14 20.74
N ALA A 269 -12.23 -1.17 19.86
CA ALA A 269 -13.27 -0.45 19.15
C ALA A 269 -14.06 -1.36 18.20
N LEU A 270 -13.39 -2.24 17.46
CA LEU A 270 -14.03 -3.22 16.56
C LEU A 270 -14.87 -4.25 17.35
N GLN A 271 -14.37 -4.73 18.49
CA GLN A 271 -15.10 -5.65 19.37
C GLN A 271 -16.37 -4.98 19.94
N LYS A 272 -16.27 -3.73 20.41
CA LYS A 272 -17.43 -2.95 20.87
C LYS A 272 -18.48 -2.74 19.79
N ALA A 273 -18.04 -2.64 18.53
CA ALA A 273 -18.93 -2.54 17.37
C ALA A 273 -19.49 -3.89 16.90
N GLY A 274 -19.09 -5.02 17.51
CA GLY A 274 -19.50 -6.37 17.11
C GLY A 274 -18.89 -6.87 15.80
N TYR A 275 -17.87 -6.20 15.29
CA TYR A 275 -17.20 -6.58 14.04
C TYR A 275 -16.19 -7.70 14.27
N GLN A 276 -16.26 -8.75 13.43
CA GLN A 276 -15.34 -9.87 13.48
C GLN A 276 -14.13 -9.61 12.58
N PHE A 277 -12.93 -9.80 13.11
CA PHE A 277 -11.67 -9.60 12.42
C PHE A 277 -10.67 -10.70 12.79
N GLU A 278 -9.65 -10.87 11.95
CA GLU A 278 -8.50 -11.72 12.25
C GLU A 278 -7.37 -10.87 12.82
N VAL A 279 -6.58 -11.42 13.74
CA VAL A 279 -5.41 -10.73 14.28
C VAL A 279 -4.24 -11.69 14.41
N MET A 280 -3.05 -11.24 14.01
CA MET A 280 -1.79 -11.93 14.24
C MET A 280 -0.79 -10.99 14.90
N LEU A 281 -0.33 -11.36 16.08
CA LEU A 281 0.67 -10.61 16.83
C LEU A 281 1.99 -11.37 16.80
N TYR A 282 3.06 -10.62 16.59
CA TYR A 282 4.41 -11.16 16.55
C TYR A 282 5.16 -10.73 17.81
N PRO A 283 5.38 -11.67 18.79
CA PRO A 283 6.08 -11.37 20.04
C PRO A 283 7.49 -10.81 19.77
N ASP A 284 7.80 -9.65 20.38
CA ASP A 284 9.04 -8.89 20.20
C ASP A 284 9.36 -8.50 18.74
N GLY A 285 8.41 -8.70 17.81
CA GLY A 285 8.51 -8.23 16.45
C GLY A 285 8.55 -6.71 16.41
N MET A 286 9.47 -6.16 15.60
CA MET A 286 9.66 -4.72 15.40
C MET A 286 8.76 -4.20 14.28
N HIS A 287 8.99 -2.95 13.83
CA HIS A 287 8.28 -2.37 12.69
C HIS A 287 8.69 -3.05 11.37
N GLY A 288 8.04 -4.18 11.09
CA GLY A 288 8.37 -5.14 10.04
C GLY A 288 8.89 -6.48 10.60
N TYR A 289 8.37 -7.57 10.05
CA TYR A 289 8.65 -8.90 10.56
C TYR A 289 9.83 -9.53 9.82
N ARG A 290 10.77 -10.13 10.57
CA ARG A 290 12.00 -10.71 10.01
C ARG A 290 12.13 -12.19 10.38
N GLY A 291 12.98 -12.91 9.64
CA GLY A 291 13.26 -14.31 9.91
C GLY A 291 11.97 -15.17 9.89
N TYR A 292 11.79 -15.99 10.93
CA TYR A 292 10.65 -16.90 11.02
C TYR A 292 9.29 -16.15 11.11
N GLN A 293 9.25 -14.96 11.72
CA GLN A 293 8.03 -14.16 11.80
C GLN A 293 7.61 -13.66 10.42
N GLY A 294 8.55 -13.18 9.62
CA GLY A 294 8.26 -12.76 8.23
C GLY A 294 7.85 -13.94 7.33
N ALA A 295 8.42 -15.13 7.54
CA ALA A 295 8.01 -16.35 6.84
C ALA A 295 6.56 -16.72 7.20
N HIS A 296 6.24 -16.73 8.49
CA HIS A 296 4.90 -17.01 8.99
C HIS A 296 3.86 -15.98 8.50
N ASP A 297 4.23 -14.69 8.50
CA ASP A 297 3.30 -13.65 8.04
C ASP A 297 2.95 -13.82 6.55
N ARG A 298 3.94 -14.14 5.70
CA ARG A 298 3.70 -14.43 4.29
C ARG A 298 2.79 -15.65 4.08
N GLU A 299 3.01 -16.73 4.83
CA GLU A 299 2.15 -17.92 4.74
C GLU A 299 0.70 -17.58 5.14
N ALA A 300 0.53 -16.93 6.26
CA ALA A 300 -0.79 -16.52 6.74
C ALA A 300 -1.46 -15.44 5.85
N GLU A 301 -0.68 -14.62 5.14
CA GLU A 301 -1.20 -13.74 4.07
C GLU A 301 -1.79 -14.56 2.92
N THR A 302 -1.07 -15.59 2.44
CA THR A 302 -1.55 -16.44 1.33
C THR A 302 -2.80 -17.23 1.71
N GLU A 303 -2.90 -17.69 2.96
CA GLU A 303 -4.11 -18.32 3.50
C GLU A 303 -5.31 -17.36 3.51
N PHE A 304 -5.08 -16.11 3.92
CA PHE A 304 -6.11 -15.08 3.94
C PHE A 304 -6.62 -14.78 2.53
N TRP A 305 -5.75 -14.58 1.55
CA TRP A 305 -6.14 -14.37 0.15
C TRP A 305 -6.87 -15.59 -0.44
N THR A 306 -6.39 -16.80 -0.15
CA THR A 306 -7.05 -18.04 -0.57
C THR A 306 -8.49 -18.11 -0.04
N LYS A 307 -8.70 -17.75 1.23
CA LYS A 307 -10.01 -17.78 1.87
C LYS A 307 -10.98 -16.75 1.28
N TRP A 308 -10.52 -15.54 1.03
CA TRP A 308 -11.42 -14.41 0.73
C TRP A 308 -11.49 -14.04 -0.75
N LEU A 309 -10.49 -14.40 -1.55
CA LEU A 309 -10.44 -14.04 -2.98
C LEU A 309 -10.58 -15.26 -3.90
N LEU A 310 -10.11 -16.44 -3.50
CA LEU A 310 -10.13 -17.63 -4.37
C LEU A 310 -11.31 -18.57 -4.09
N LYS A 311 -11.83 -18.61 -2.88
CA LYS A 311 -13.02 -19.38 -2.49
C LYS A 311 -14.26 -18.49 -2.48
#